data_0688fb9a98fc5be96402fd0e22253860
#
_entry.id   0688fb9a98fc5be96402fd0e22253860
#
_cell.length_a   1.000
_cell.length_b   1.000
_cell.length_c   1.000
_cell.angle_alpha   90.00
_cell.angle_beta   90.00
_cell.angle_gamma   90.00
#
_symmetry.space_group_name_H-M   'P 1'
#
loop_
_entity.id
_entity.type
_entity.pdbx_description
1 polymer ?
#
loop_
_entity_poly.entity_id
_entity_poly.type
_entity_poly.pdbx_seq_one_letter_code
_entity_poly.pdbx_strand_id
1 'polypeptide(L)'
;EPKSSGIFVTDAGTFSTATVETYDNQDYYNEEEWKNFLEENVAAYNAEHGEGAVTLQTCSLKEGTASMIFDYATGSDLAQFTALYEDTANQVNSIDIIPVAQALEEAGAAGTIFVKTADGKTASTDEIAKKTDYHVVAVDGGPIKLQTEGKIMYTSDGVKLNSSFIAEISEGKNYIIFK
;
A
#
# COMPACT_ATOMS: atom_id res chain seq x y z
N GLU A 1 17.50 1.96 1.80
CA GLU A 1 17.05 1.17 0.62
C GLU A 1 16.01 0.15 1.09
N PRO A 2 14.87 0.03 0.36
CA PRO A 2 13.86 -0.97 0.68
C PRO A 2 14.41 -2.38 0.42
N LYS A 3 14.00 -3.34 1.26
CA LYS A 3 14.45 -4.75 1.12
C LYS A 3 13.44 -5.61 0.36
N SER A 4 12.23 -5.13 0.18
CA SER A 4 11.16 -5.82 -0.53
C SER A 4 10.12 -4.83 -1.01
N SER A 5 9.40 -5.17 -2.06
CA SER A 5 8.26 -4.41 -2.55
C SER A 5 7.11 -4.41 -1.53
N GLY A 6 6.34 -3.34 -1.51
CA GLY A 6 5.17 -3.18 -0.65
C GLY A 6 4.63 -1.76 -0.62
N ILE A 7 3.44 -1.62 -0.05
CA ILE A 7 2.76 -0.35 0.19
C ILE A 7 2.94 0.02 1.65
N PHE A 8 3.29 1.28 1.94
CA PHE A 8 3.34 1.84 3.27
C PHE A 8 2.24 2.89 3.46
N VAL A 9 1.54 2.82 4.59
CA VAL A 9 0.44 3.71 4.94
C VAL A 9 0.69 4.31 6.32
N THR A 10 0.57 5.65 6.40
CA THR A 10 0.70 6.38 7.67
C THR A 10 -0.66 6.60 8.34
N ASP A 11 -0.65 6.96 9.60
CA ASP A 11 -1.84 7.39 10.35
C ASP A 11 -2.42 8.72 9.82
N ALA A 12 -1.58 9.55 9.22
CA ALA A 12 -1.99 10.77 8.53
C ALA A 12 -2.70 10.51 7.18
N GLY A 13 -2.80 9.26 6.73
CA GLY A 13 -3.46 8.90 5.48
C GLY A 13 -2.61 9.14 4.24
N THR A 14 -1.29 9.13 4.35
CA THR A 14 -0.37 9.19 3.22
C THR A 14 0.05 7.78 2.77
N PHE A 15 0.36 7.65 1.48
CA PHE A 15 0.71 6.38 0.85
C PHE A 15 2.07 6.47 0.19
N SER A 16 2.86 5.41 0.34
CA SER A 16 4.11 5.23 -0.40
C SER A 16 4.20 3.81 -0.95
N THR A 17 4.86 3.64 -2.08
CA THR A 17 5.25 2.31 -2.58
C THR A 17 6.76 2.16 -2.57
N ALA A 18 7.22 0.98 -2.19
CA ALA A 18 8.58 0.53 -2.48
C ALA A 18 8.48 -0.58 -3.53
N THR A 19 9.31 -0.50 -4.56
CA THR A 19 9.45 -1.54 -5.58
C THR A 19 10.89 -1.99 -5.60
N VAL A 20 11.12 -3.28 -5.48
CA VAL A 20 12.46 -3.91 -5.49
C VAL A 20 12.43 -5.05 -6.49
N GLU A 21 13.26 -4.93 -7.52
CA GLU A 21 13.36 -5.88 -8.62
C GLU A 21 14.81 -6.31 -8.84
N THR A 22 15.00 -7.55 -9.25
CA THR A 22 16.30 -8.02 -9.69
C THR A 22 16.42 -7.86 -11.21
N TYR A 23 17.59 -7.46 -11.67
CA TYR A 23 17.90 -7.36 -13.09
C TYR A 23 19.27 -7.94 -13.38
N ASP A 24 19.46 -8.37 -14.63
CA ASP A 24 20.78 -8.82 -15.08
C ASP A 24 21.72 -7.61 -15.15
N ASN A 25 22.72 -7.58 -14.27
CA ASN A 25 23.65 -6.47 -14.20
C ASN A 25 24.46 -6.39 -15.49
N GLN A 26 24.29 -5.31 -16.24
CA GLN A 26 24.97 -5.03 -17.50
C GLN A 26 25.66 -3.67 -17.42
N ASP A 27 26.83 -3.54 -18.04
CA ASP A 27 27.64 -2.32 -18.03
C ASP A 27 26.94 -1.08 -18.65
N TYR A 28 25.87 -1.30 -19.42
CA TYR A 28 25.10 -0.23 -20.06
C TYR A 28 23.91 0.27 -19.22
N TYR A 29 23.62 -0.33 -18.06
CA TYR A 29 22.61 0.21 -17.16
C TYR A 29 23.16 1.41 -16.39
N ASN A 30 22.46 2.55 -16.49
CA ASN A 30 22.86 3.82 -15.93
C ASN A 30 21.78 4.32 -14.96
N GLU A 31 22.12 4.48 -13.68
CA GLU A 31 21.20 4.94 -12.64
C GLU A 31 20.66 6.34 -12.94
N GLU A 32 21.48 7.25 -13.50
CA GLU A 32 21.05 8.62 -13.82
C GLU A 32 20.03 8.64 -14.96
N GLU A 33 20.25 7.86 -16.02
CA GLU A 33 19.29 7.72 -17.13
C GLU A 33 17.98 7.10 -16.66
N TRP A 34 18.06 6.10 -15.81
CA TRP A 34 16.88 5.47 -15.23
C TRP A 34 16.12 6.43 -14.32
N LYS A 35 16.82 7.19 -13.49
CA LYS A 35 16.22 8.22 -12.64
C LYS A 35 15.49 9.27 -13.49
N ASN A 36 16.11 9.77 -14.54
CA ASN A 36 15.49 10.73 -15.44
C ASN A 36 14.22 10.17 -16.08
N PHE A 37 14.23 8.91 -16.51
CA PHE A 37 13.05 8.23 -17.04
C PHE A 37 11.91 8.17 -15.99
N LEU A 38 12.20 7.83 -14.74
CA LEU A 38 11.21 7.81 -13.67
C LEU A 38 10.64 9.20 -13.37
N GLU A 39 11.51 10.23 -13.37
CA GLU A 39 11.09 11.63 -13.16
C GLU A 39 10.23 12.16 -14.31
N GLU A 40 10.51 11.77 -15.56
CA GLU A 40 9.66 12.08 -16.72
C GLU A 40 8.28 11.45 -16.59
N ASN A 41 8.20 10.19 -16.13
CA ASN A 41 6.92 9.51 -15.88
C ASN A 41 6.12 10.21 -14.77
N VAL A 42 6.77 10.62 -13.69
CA VAL A 42 6.14 11.40 -12.60
C VAL A 42 5.64 12.74 -13.12
N ALA A 43 6.45 13.45 -13.91
CA ALA A 43 6.06 14.74 -14.48
C ALA A 43 4.86 14.62 -15.42
N ALA A 44 4.83 13.59 -16.27
CA ALA A 44 3.70 13.32 -17.17
C ALA A 44 2.42 13.02 -16.39
N TYR A 45 2.49 12.19 -15.36
CA TYR A 45 1.33 11.90 -14.49
C TYR A 45 0.83 13.17 -13.78
N ASN A 46 1.73 13.93 -13.15
CA ASN A 46 1.39 15.13 -12.42
C ASN A 46 0.80 16.24 -13.30
N ALA A 47 1.18 16.30 -14.58
CA ALA A 47 0.60 17.25 -15.54
C ALA A 47 -0.91 17.03 -15.74
N GLU A 48 -1.38 15.80 -15.61
CA GLU A 48 -2.81 15.42 -15.78
C GLU A 48 -3.58 15.40 -14.44
N HIS A 49 -2.92 15.06 -13.33
CA HIS A 49 -3.57 14.78 -12.04
C HIS A 49 -3.29 15.85 -10.96
N GLY A 50 -2.38 16.77 -11.22
CA GLY A 50 -2.01 17.86 -10.31
C GLY A 50 -0.59 17.75 -9.78
N GLU A 51 0.00 18.90 -9.49
CA GLU A 51 1.35 18.99 -8.94
C GLU A 51 1.44 18.22 -7.60
N GLY A 52 2.42 17.32 -7.49
CA GLY A 52 2.63 16.53 -6.28
C GLY A 52 1.69 15.34 -6.10
N ALA A 53 0.87 14.99 -7.10
CA ALA A 53 0.07 13.76 -7.05
C ALA A 53 0.93 12.52 -6.83
N VAL A 54 2.11 12.48 -7.48
CA VAL A 54 3.17 11.48 -7.28
C VAL A 54 4.51 12.17 -7.11
N THR A 55 5.35 11.63 -6.24
CA THR A 55 6.73 12.11 -6.03
C THR A 55 7.69 10.94 -5.98
N LEU A 56 8.76 10.98 -6.78
CA LEU A 56 9.87 10.03 -6.67
C LEU A 56 10.74 10.43 -5.48
N GLN A 57 10.79 9.60 -4.44
CA GLN A 57 11.61 9.84 -3.25
C GLN A 57 13.04 9.35 -3.43
N THR A 58 13.18 8.12 -3.88
CA THR A 58 14.50 7.51 -4.11
C THR A 58 14.44 6.54 -5.28
N CYS A 59 15.56 6.38 -5.95
CA CYS A 59 15.81 5.26 -6.86
C CYS A 59 17.29 4.86 -6.77
N SER A 60 17.56 3.58 -6.99
CA SER A 60 18.92 3.03 -6.95
C SER A 60 19.04 1.80 -7.84
N LEU A 61 20.14 1.73 -8.61
CA LEU A 61 20.56 0.54 -9.35
C LEU A 61 21.88 0.05 -8.79
N LYS A 62 21.88 -1.02 -8.01
CA LYS A 62 23.09 -1.55 -7.37
C LYS A 62 23.12 -3.07 -7.40
N GLU A 63 24.24 -3.62 -7.86
CA GLU A 63 24.54 -5.05 -7.76
C GLU A 63 23.43 -5.97 -8.27
N GLY A 64 22.78 -5.60 -9.38
CA GLY A 64 21.69 -6.39 -9.96
C GLY A 64 20.33 -6.20 -9.27
N THR A 65 20.20 -5.18 -8.41
CA THR A 65 18.94 -4.82 -7.75
C THR A 65 18.55 -3.39 -8.11
N ALA A 66 17.34 -3.24 -8.65
CA ALA A 66 16.67 -1.96 -8.85
C ALA A 66 15.72 -1.71 -7.68
N SER A 67 15.78 -0.53 -7.08
CA SER A 67 14.84 -0.13 -6.05
C SER A 67 14.35 1.30 -6.25
N MET A 68 13.07 1.53 -5.99
CA MET A 68 12.46 2.85 -6.08
C MET A 68 11.40 3.03 -5.00
N ILE A 69 11.23 4.27 -4.55
CA ILE A 69 10.18 4.67 -3.61
C ILE A 69 9.44 5.86 -4.20
N PHE A 70 8.13 5.74 -4.30
CA PHE A 70 7.22 6.83 -4.66
C PHE A 70 6.30 7.16 -3.50
N ASP A 71 6.00 8.45 -3.33
CA ASP A 71 4.93 8.94 -2.47
C ASP A 71 3.75 9.39 -3.32
N TYR A 72 2.55 9.22 -2.78
CA TYR A 72 1.29 9.54 -3.45
C TYR A 72 0.45 10.46 -2.58
N ALA A 73 -0.16 11.46 -3.18
CA ALA A 73 -1.06 12.38 -2.49
C ALA A 73 -2.35 11.68 -2.05
N THR A 74 -2.84 10.73 -2.85
CA THR A 74 -4.06 9.96 -2.57
C THR A 74 -3.90 8.48 -2.89
N GLY A 75 -4.76 7.62 -2.34
CA GLY A 75 -4.84 6.21 -2.73
C GLY A 75 -5.25 6.01 -4.19
N SER A 76 -6.03 6.94 -4.75
CA SER A 76 -6.39 6.94 -6.17
C SER A 76 -5.16 7.16 -7.06
N ASP A 77 -4.26 8.08 -6.68
CA ASP A 77 -3.01 8.30 -7.41
C ASP A 77 -2.12 7.05 -7.37
N LEU A 78 -2.02 6.40 -6.21
CA LEU A 78 -1.30 5.14 -6.08
C LEU A 78 -1.86 4.07 -7.03
N ALA A 79 -3.18 3.85 -7.01
CA ALA A 79 -3.82 2.82 -7.83
C ALA A 79 -3.64 3.10 -9.33
N GLN A 80 -3.79 4.35 -9.77
CA GLN A 80 -3.66 4.75 -11.17
C GLN A 80 -2.20 4.72 -11.64
N PHE A 81 -1.27 5.25 -10.86
CA PHE A 81 0.13 5.29 -11.24
C PHE A 81 0.74 3.90 -11.31
N THR A 82 0.50 3.03 -10.32
CA THR A 82 1.01 1.65 -10.34
C THR A 82 0.44 0.83 -11.49
N ALA A 83 -0.82 1.06 -11.88
CA ALA A 83 -1.42 0.43 -13.05
C ALA A 83 -0.82 0.94 -14.36
N LEU A 84 -0.63 2.26 -14.49
CA LEU A 84 -0.11 2.90 -15.70
C LEU A 84 1.34 2.48 -16.01
N TYR A 85 2.16 2.33 -14.97
CA TYR A 85 3.57 1.96 -15.09
C TYR A 85 3.87 0.50 -14.73
N GLU A 86 2.83 -0.34 -14.68
CA GLU A 86 2.93 -1.80 -14.53
C GLU A 86 3.71 -2.25 -13.28
N ASP A 87 3.60 -1.50 -12.17
CA ASP A 87 4.15 -1.92 -10.87
C ASP A 87 3.29 -3.04 -10.27
N THR A 88 3.47 -4.24 -10.80
CA THR A 88 2.66 -5.41 -10.43
C THR A 88 2.80 -5.83 -8.97
N ALA A 89 3.89 -5.44 -8.31
CA ALA A 89 4.12 -5.74 -6.89
C ALA A 89 3.23 -4.92 -5.95
N ASN A 90 2.77 -3.74 -6.40
CA ASN A 90 2.00 -2.80 -5.59
C ASN A 90 0.65 -2.43 -6.23
N GLN A 91 0.29 -3.09 -7.32
CA GLN A 91 -0.94 -2.78 -8.06
C GLN A 91 -2.18 -3.20 -7.28
N VAL A 92 -3.09 -2.25 -7.11
CA VAL A 92 -4.42 -2.43 -6.48
C VAL A 92 -5.49 -1.77 -7.35
N ASN A 93 -6.74 -2.22 -7.22
CA ASN A 93 -7.87 -1.56 -7.86
C ASN A 93 -8.27 -0.28 -7.14
N SER A 94 -8.20 -0.30 -5.80
CA SER A 94 -8.42 0.86 -4.95
C SER A 94 -7.74 0.67 -3.60
N ILE A 95 -7.34 1.78 -2.99
CA ILE A 95 -6.85 1.83 -1.61
C ILE A 95 -7.22 3.19 -1.01
N ASP A 96 -7.69 3.21 0.23
CA ASP A 96 -8.00 4.44 0.94
C ASP A 96 -7.93 4.25 2.46
N ILE A 97 -7.81 5.36 3.19
CA ILE A 97 -8.02 5.43 4.63
C ILE A 97 -9.44 5.92 4.88
N ILE A 98 -10.22 5.11 5.59
CA ILE A 98 -11.61 5.40 5.89
C ILE A 98 -11.88 5.33 7.40
N PRO A 99 -12.90 6.04 7.91
CA PRO A 99 -13.34 5.93 9.29
C PRO A 99 -13.80 4.52 9.66
N VAL A 100 -13.61 4.11 10.90
CA VAL A 100 -14.08 2.81 11.43
C VAL A 100 -15.56 2.58 11.14
N ALA A 101 -16.40 3.58 11.35
CA ALA A 101 -17.85 3.46 11.11
C ALA A 101 -18.18 3.11 9.65
N GLN A 102 -17.50 3.77 8.69
CA GLN A 102 -17.66 3.48 7.26
C GLN A 102 -17.18 2.07 6.92
N ALA A 103 -16.02 1.67 7.47
CA ALA A 103 -15.48 0.33 7.24
C ALA A 103 -16.43 -0.77 7.74
N LEU A 104 -17.06 -0.57 8.90
CA LEU A 104 -18.03 -1.53 9.45
C LEU A 104 -19.31 -1.62 8.61
N GLU A 105 -19.80 -0.49 8.08
CA GLU A 105 -20.94 -0.46 7.18
C GLU A 105 -20.66 -1.22 5.88
N GLU A 106 -19.55 -0.91 5.22
CA GLU A 106 -19.13 -1.56 3.97
C GLU A 106 -18.89 -3.07 4.18
N ALA A 107 -18.16 -3.42 5.25
CA ALA A 107 -17.84 -4.80 5.59
C ALA A 107 -19.10 -5.60 5.94
N GLY A 108 -20.03 -4.99 6.66
CA GLY A 108 -21.32 -5.60 6.99
C GLY A 108 -22.14 -5.93 5.76
N ALA A 109 -22.22 -5.01 4.81
CA ALA A 109 -22.91 -5.22 3.53
C ALA A 109 -22.27 -6.36 2.69
N ALA A 110 -20.96 -6.53 2.80
CA ALA A 110 -20.20 -7.58 2.10
C ALA A 110 -20.14 -8.92 2.89
N GLY A 111 -20.63 -8.97 4.13
CA GLY A 111 -20.51 -10.15 4.99
C GLY A 111 -19.08 -10.43 5.47
N THR A 112 -18.23 -9.40 5.52
CA THR A 112 -16.84 -9.53 5.93
C THR A 112 -16.74 -9.84 7.43
N ILE A 113 -15.91 -10.82 7.78
CA ILE A 113 -15.59 -11.19 9.15
C ILE A 113 -14.27 -10.50 9.53
N PHE A 114 -14.23 -9.90 10.72
CA PHE A 114 -13.01 -9.37 11.30
C PHE A 114 -12.38 -10.33 12.31
N VAL A 115 -11.06 -10.37 12.33
CA VAL A 115 -10.28 -11.15 13.30
C VAL A 115 -9.34 -10.24 14.09
N LYS A 116 -9.14 -10.57 15.36
CA LYS A 116 -8.18 -9.91 16.24
C LYS A 116 -6.78 -10.41 15.92
N THR A 117 -5.82 -9.52 15.76
CA THR A 117 -4.44 -9.92 15.51
C THR A 117 -3.76 -10.52 16.75
N ALA A 118 -4.27 -10.22 17.94
CA ALA A 118 -3.71 -10.69 19.21
C ALA A 118 -3.87 -12.20 19.42
N ASP A 119 -4.99 -12.79 18.99
CA ASP A 119 -5.33 -14.20 19.27
C ASP A 119 -5.99 -14.94 18.11
N GLY A 120 -6.18 -14.27 16.96
CA GLY A 120 -6.81 -14.83 15.76
C GLY A 120 -8.30 -15.10 15.88
N LYS A 121 -8.95 -14.63 16.96
CA LYS A 121 -10.39 -14.82 17.18
C LYS A 121 -11.20 -13.78 16.43
N THR A 122 -12.42 -14.16 16.05
CA THR A 122 -13.41 -13.23 15.49
C THR A 122 -13.63 -12.05 16.43
N ALA A 123 -13.60 -10.84 15.87
CA ALA A 123 -13.97 -9.62 16.54
C ALA A 123 -15.43 -9.25 16.22
N SER A 124 -16.19 -8.81 17.23
CA SER A 124 -17.52 -8.28 16.97
C SER A 124 -17.47 -6.87 16.41
N THR A 125 -18.46 -6.50 15.60
CA THR A 125 -18.62 -5.14 15.09
C THR A 125 -18.78 -4.12 16.22
N ASP A 126 -19.50 -4.49 17.31
CA ASP A 126 -19.65 -3.64 18.48
C ASP A 126 -18.35 -3.36 19.23
N GLU A 127 -17.42 -4.31 19.22
CA GLU A 127 -16.08 -4.13 19.79
C GLU A 127 -15.26 -3.14 18.94
N ILE A 128 -15.28 -3.30 17.62
CA ILE A 128 -14.53 -2.46 16.70
C ILE A 128 -15.14 -1.05 16.64
N ALA A 129 -16.47 -0.91 16.68
CA ALA A 129 -17.16 0.38 16.64
C ALA A 129 -16.73 1.34 17.76
N LYS A 130 -16.24 0.81 18.89
CA LYS A 130 -15.73 1.61 20.01
C LYS A 130 -14.31 2.17 19.78
N LYS A 131 -13.64 1.76 18.69
CA LYS A 131 -12.28 2.13 18.35
C LYS A 131 -12.26 3.30 17.35
N THR A 132 -12.90 4.40 17.71
CA THR A 132 -13.10 5.56 16.83
C THR A 132 -11.80 6.33 16.51
N ASP A 133 -10.74 6.12 17.30
CA ASP A 133 -9.40 6.65 17.13
C ASP A 133 -8.46 5.77 16.30
N TYR A 134 -8.96 4.60 15.83
CA TYR A 134 -8.19 3.72 14.97
C TYR A 134 -8.35 4.12 13.50
N HIS A 135 -7.35 3.77 12.69
CA HIS A 135 -7.32 4.01 11.25
C HIS A 135 -7.65 2.73 10.51
N VAL A 136 -8.39 2.85 9.41
CA VAL A 136 -8.73 1.69 8.58
C VAL A 136 -8.23 1.90 7.16
N VAL A 137 -7.36 0.99 6.70
CA VAL A 137 -7.05 0.86 5.28
C VAL A 137 -8.09 -0.06 4.65
N ALA A 138 -8.87 0.47 3.71
CA ALA A 138 -9.72 -0.31 2.83
C ALA A 138 -8.97 -0.49 1.50
N VAL A 139 -8.70 -1.73 1.12
CA VAL A 139 -7.97 -2.06 -0.11
C VAL A 139 -8.73 -3.10 -0.91
N ASP A 140 -8.77 -2.93 -2.23
CA ASP A 140 -9.30 -3.91 -3.18
C ASP A 140 -8.25 -4.25 -4.22
N GLY A 141 -7.96 -5.53 -4.38
CA GLY A 141 -6.92 -6.04 -5.28
C GLY A 141 -5.77 -6.70 -4.52
N GLY A 142 -4.76 -7.09 -5.24
CA GLY A 142 -3.58 -7.81 -4.74
C GLY A 142 -3.18 -8.92 -5.71
N PRO A 143 -2.21 -9.78 -5.32
CA PRO A 143 -1.58 -9.85 -3.99
C PRO A 143 -0.62 -8.68 -3.72
N ILE A 144 -0.64 -8.16 -2.50
CA ILE A 144 0.26 -7.08 -2.06
C ILE A 144 0.78 -7.34 -0.64
N LYS A 145 1.90 -6.69 -0.31
CA LYS A 145 2.37 -6.51 1.05
C LYS A 145 2.05 -5.09 1.49
N LEU A 146 1.40 -4.94 2.63
CA LEU A 146 1.00 -3.65 3.18
C LEU A 146 1.60 -3.47 4.58
N GLN A 147 2.34 -2.39 4.76
CA GLN A 147 2.90 -1.98 6.04
C GLN A 147 2.15 -0.74 6.55
N THR A 148 1.77 -0.75 7.81
CA THR A 148 1.17 0.38 8.50
C THR A 148 2.15 1.03 9.46
N GLU A 149 2.05 2.34 9.66
CA GLU A 149 2.85 3.08 10.65
C GLU A 149 2.54 2.60 12.06
N GLY A 150 1.27 2.43 12.39
CA GLY A 150 0.82 1.92 13.67
C GLY A 150 0.65 0.40 13.69
N LYS A 151 0.45 -0.14 14.89
CA LYS A 151 0.24 -1.58 15.09
C LYS A 151 -1.11 -2.03 14.53
N ILE A 152 -1.12 -3.10 13.74
CA ILE A 152 -2.34 -3.72 13.22
C ILE A 152 -3.07 -4.44 14.37
N MET A 153 -4.32 -4.08 14.59
CA MET A 153 -5.15 -4.57 15.69
C MET A 153 -6.22 -5.56 15.22
N TYR A 154 -6.81 -5.30 14.04
CA TYR A 154 -7.82 -6.16 13.42
C TYR A 154 -7.59 -6.22 11.92
N THR A 155 -7.97 -7.34 11.31
CA THR A 155 -7.96 -7.50 9.85
C THR A 155 -9.22 -8.22 9.39
N SER A 156 -9.52 -8.11 8.10
CA SER A 156 -10.44 -9.06 7.45
C SER A 156 -9.92 -10.48 7.65
N ASP A 157 -10.85 -11.44 7.74
CA ASP A 157 -10.51 -12.86 7.74
C ASP A 157 -9.74 -13.24 6.45
N GLY A 158 -8.71 -14.07 6.57
CA GLY A 158 -7.86 -14.47 5.45
C GLY A 158 -6.63 -13.60 5.22
N VAL A 159 -6.53 -12.42 5.84
CA VAL A 159 -5.30 -11.61 5.81
C VAL A 159 -4.24 -12.25 6.69
N LYS A 160 -3.03 -12.44 6.14
CA LYS A 160 -1.90 -13.00 6.86
C LYS A 160 -1.01 -11.88 7.39
N LEU A 161 -0.55 -12.00 8.63
CA LEU A 161 0.40 -11.07 9.22
C LEU A 161 1.83 -11.64 9.17
N ASN A 162 2.77 -10.85 8.68
CA ASN A 162 4.20 -11.15 8.78
C ASN A 162 4.83 -10.56 10.05
N SER A 163 4.21 -9.48 10.56
CA SER A 163 4.56 -8.84 11.82
C SER A 163 3.35 -8.07 12.35
N SER A 164 3.52 -7.39 13.49
CA SER A 164 2.48 -6.49 14.02
C SER A 164 2.19 -5.27 13.14
N PHE A 165 2.98 -5.03 12.11
CA PHE A 165 2.90 -3.85 11.23
C PHE A 165 2.79 -4.20 9.75
N ILE A 166 2.94 -5.48 9.37
CA ILE A 166 2.99 -5.91 7.97
C ILE A 166 1.97 -7.01 7.73
N ALA A 167 1.05 -6.73 6.81
CA ALA A 167 0.04 -7.66 6.31
C ALA A 167 0.35 -8.12 4.88
N GLU A 168 0.13 -9.38 4.58
CA GLU A 168 0.01 -9.92 3.23
C GLU A 168 -1.47 -10.04 2.88
N ILE A 169 -1.87 -9.34 1.84
CA ILE A 169 -3.24 -9.27 1.35
C ILE A 169 -3.29 -10.02 0.03
N SER A 170 -4.18 -11.00 -0.05
CA SER A 170 -4.51 -11.70 -1.29
C SER A 170 -5.42 -10.83 -2.17
N GLU A 171 -6.16 -11.42 -3.06
CA GLU A 171 -7.11 -10.70 -3.91
C GLU A 171 -8.38 -10.29 -3.16
N GLY A 172 -9.10 -9.32 -3.73
CA GLY A 172 -10.41 -8.87 -3.27
C GLY A 172 -10.34 -7.75 -2.22
N LYS A 173 -11.51 -7.40 -1.68
CA LYS A 173 -11.64 -6.29 -0.73
C LYS A 173 -11.29 -6.74 0.68
N ASN A 174 -10.35 -6.03 1.28
CA ASN A 174 -9.84 -6.28 2.63
C ASN A 174 -9.76 -4.99 3.44
N TYR A 175 -9.81 -5.14 4.76
CA TYR A 175 -9.69 -4.05 5.71
C TYR A 175 -8.59 -4.36 6.73
N ILE A 176 -7.72 -3.37 6.95
CA ILE A 176 -6.64 -3.42 7.94
C ILE A 176 -6.87 -2.29 8.93
N ILE A 177 -7.10 -2.63 10.19
CA ILE A 177 -7.37 -1.66 11.26
C ILE A 177 -6.15 -1.57 12.15
N PHE A 178 -5.58 -0.37 12.26
CA PHE A 178 -4.34 -0.13 12.99
C PHE A 178 -4.42 1.10 13.91
N LYS A 179 -3.45 1.17 14.84
CA LYS A 179 -3.37 2.24 15.83
C LYS A 179 -1.92 2.64 16.02
#